data_b2b349c82a955e30cb3a1b8534da85ad
#
_entry.id   b2b349c82a955e30cb3a1b8534da85ad
#
_cell.length_a   1.000
_cell.length_b   1.000
_cell.length_c   1.000
_cell.angle_alpha   90.00
_cell.angle_beta   90.00
_cell.angle_gamma   90.00
#
_symmetry.space_group_name_H-M   'P 1'
#
loop_
_entity.id
_entity.type
_entity.pdbx_description
1 polymer ?
#
loop_
_entity_poly.entity_id
_entity_poly.type
_entity_poly.pdbx_seq_one_letter_code
_entity_poly.pdbx_strand_id
1 'polypeptide(L)'
;NIQVDGGDVSFDLELSYPGKSQLDGLRKAAIAAVRSQVPGVENVSVNATIKIQTHAVQRGLKPMPNVKNIIAVASGKGGVGKSTTAVNLALALVAEGARVGMLDADIYGPSQPTMLGITGRPQSDDGQIIDPMEGHGVQAMSIGFLIDEDTPMVWRGPMVTSALEQLLKQTNWKDLDYLIVDMPPGTGDIQLTLSQKVPVTGAVIVTT
;
A
#
# COMPACT_ATOMS: atom_id res chain seq x y z
N ASN A 1 25.91 7.86 4.77
CA ASN A 1 26.98 8.83 5.07
C ASN A 1 27.55 8.52 6.45
N ILE A 2 28.85 8.38 6.58
CA ILE A 2 29.54 8.24 7.86
C ILE A 2 30.52 9.41 7.97
N GLN A 3 30.50 10.13 9.08
CA GLN A 3 31.40 11.24 9.39
C GLN A 3 32.14 10.93 10.71
N VAL A 4 33.41 11.21 10.75
CA VAL A 4 34.27 11.01 11.90
C VAL A 4 35.08 12.30 12.11
N ASP A 5 34.99 12.88 13.31
CA ASP A 5 35.78 14.04 13.70
C ASP A 5 36.31 13.83 15.13
N GLY A 6 37.63 13.54 15.21
CA GLY A 6 38.24 13.14 16.47
C GLY A 6 37.58 11.88 17.05
N GLY A 7 37.00 11.99 18.26
CA GLY A 7 36.26 10.91 18.92
C GLY A 7 34.76 10.90 18.61
N ASP A 8 34.27 11.81 17.77
CA ASP A 8 32.86 11.93 17.42
C ASP A 8 32.55 11.19 16.12
N VAL A 9 31.55 10.32 16.15
CA VAL A 9 31.07 9.54 14.99
C VAL A 9 29.59 9.85 14.73
N SER A 10 29.26 10.20 13.49
CA SER A 10 27.86 10.38 13.09
C SER A 10 27.57 9.64 11.79
N PHE A 11 26.37 9.05 11.68
CA PHE A 11 25.93 8.39 10.46
C PHE A 11 24.41 8.30 10.34
N ASP A 12 23.96 8.11 9.09
CA ASP A 12 22.55 7.86 8.77
C ASP A 12 22.28 6.34 8.73
N LEU A 13 21.19 5.94 9.39
CA LEU A 13 20.59 4.60 9.31
C LEU A 13 19.27 4.72 8.57
N GLU A 14 19.23 4.23 7.33
CA GLU A 14 18.05 4.32 6.48
C GLU A 14 17.36 2.95 6.37
N LEU A 15 16.09 2.86 6.79
CA LEU A 15 15.26 1.69 6.58
C LEU A 15 14.56 1.79 5.23
N SER A 16 14.70 0.77 4.39
CA SER A 16 14.04 0.69 3.08
C SER A 16 12.59 0.19 3.13
N TYR A 17 12.08 -0.10 4.33
CA TYR A 17 10.74 -0.61 4.62
C TYR A 17 10.09 0.17 5.77
N PRO A 18 8.74 0.13 5.93
CA PRO A 18 8.06 0.76 7.05
C PRO A 18 8.43 0.05 8.35
N GLY A 19 8.93 0.80 9.31
CA GLY A 19 9.45 0.25 10.57
C GLY A 19 9.59 1.34 11.63
N LYS A 20 8.62 2.26 11.72
CA LYS A 20 8.63 3.38 12.67
C LYS A 20 8.79 2.91 14.11
N SER A 21 8.13 1.82 14.47
CA SER A 21 8.21 1.23 15.81
C SER A 21 9.60 0.70 16.16
N GLN A 22 10.44 0.39 15.17
CA GLN A 22 11.76 -0.20 15.35
C GLN A 22 12.89 0.86 15.37
N LEU A 23 12.65 2.08 14.89
CA LEU A 23 13.70 3.10 14.70
C LEU A 23 14.52 3.38 15.97
N ASP A 24 13.85 3.54 17.10
CA ASP A 24 14.53 3.83 18.38
C ASP A 24 15.38 2.66 18.86
N GLY A 25 14.90 1.44 18.73
CA GLY A 25 15.62 0.23 19.08
C GLY A 25 16.87 0.05 18.22
N LEU A 26 16.72 0.21 16.92
CA LEU A 26 17.82 0.12 15.94
C LEU A 26 18.88 1.22 16.18
N ARG A 27 18.43 2.46 16.42
CA ARG A 27 19.34 3.55 16.75
C ARG A 27 20.18 3.27 17.99
N LYS A 28 19.54 2.81 19.08
CA LYS A 28 20.24 2.44 20.32
C LYS A 28 21.22 1.29 20.12
N ALA A 29 20.81 0.26 19.38
CA ALA A 29 21.65 -0.89 19.07
C ALA A 29 22.87 -0.49 18.23
N ALA A 30 22.67 0.37 17.22
CA ALA A 30 23.77 0.88 16.39
C ALA A 30 24.78 1.70 17.22
N ILE A 31 24.31 2.59 18.08
CA ILE A 31 25.18 3.36 19.01
C ILE A 31 25.97 2.43 19.90
N ALA A 32 25.32 1.44 20.51
CA ALA A 32 25.99 0.48 21.39
C ALA A 32 27.06 -0.34 20.65
N ALA A 33 26.74 -0.78 19.43
CA ALA A 33 27.67 -1.54 18.60
C ALA A 33 28.95 -0.74 18.27
N VAL A 34 28.81 0.53 17.86
CA VAL A 34 29.96 1.38 17.56
C VAL A 34 30.82 1.59 18.81
N ARG A 35 30.20 1.94 19.95
CA ARG A 35 30.95 2.17 21.21
C ARG A 35 31.69 0.93 21.72
N SER A 36 31.13 -0.27 21.47
CA SER A 36 31.76 -1.51 21.93
C SER A 36 32.89 -2.02 21.02
N GLN A 37 32.88 -1.64 19.75
CA GLN A 37 33.81 -2.21 18.75
C GLN A 37 34.89 -1.22 18.29
N VAL A 38 34.68 0.08 18.47
CA VAL A 38 35.63 1.11 18.00
C VAL A 38 36.28 1.81 19.20
N PRO A 39 37.57 1.56 19.48
CA PRO A 39 38.29 2.24 20.54
C PRO A 39 38.42 3.75 20.27
N GLY A 40 38.33 4.55 21.31
CA GLY A 40 38.54 6.01 21.22
C GLY A 40 37.32 6.81 20.74
N VAL A 41 36.18 6.17 20.56
CA VAL A 41 34.92 6.88 20.27
C VAL A 41 34.35 7.45 21.56
N GLU A 42 34.10 8.78 21.54
CA GLU A 42 33.52 9.53 22.66
C GLU A 42 32.01 9.71 22.46
N ASN A 43 31.59 10.23 21.31
CA ASN A 43 30.19 10.46 21.00
C ASN A 43 29.78 9.72 19.72
N VAL A 44 28.56 9.16 19.73
CA VAL A 44 27.95 8.53 18.55
C VAL A 44 26.58 9.12 18.33
N SER A 45 26.36 9.72 17.16
CA SER A 45 25.08 10.25 16.72
C SER A 45 24.56 9.45 15.53
N VAL A 46 23.34 8.92 15.64
CA VAL A 46 22.69 8.16 14.58
C VAL A 46 21.37 8.81 14.19
N ASN A 47 21.28 9.27 12.95
CA ASN A 47 20.05 9.74 12.36
C ASN A 47 19.31 8.57 11.68
N ALA A 48 18.28 8.05 12.34
CA ALA A 48 17.51 6.91 11.82
C ALA A 48 16.25 7.41 11.07
N THR A 49 16.12 7.03 9.81
CA THR A 49 15.03 7.46 8.92
C THR A 49 14.44 6.30 8.16
N ILE A 50 13.21 6.50 7.63
CA ILE A 50 12.54 5.55 6.74
C ILE A 50 12.50 6.14 5.34
N LYS A 51 12.96 5.37 4.35
CA LYS A 51 12.92 5.73 2.94
C LYS A 51 12.50 4.53 2.12
N ILE A 52 11.20 4.30 2.05
CA ILE A 52 10.63 3.16 1.36
C ILE A 52 11.00 3.20 -0.12
N GLN A 53 11.60 2.11 -0.59
CA GLN A 53 12.07 1.99 -1.96
C GLN A 53 10.96 1.45 -2.88
N THR A 54 11.05 1.84 -4.16
CA THR A 54 10.23 1.26 -5.22
C THR A 54 10.84 -0.07 -5.66
N HIS A 55 10.03 -1.12 -5.68
CA HIS A 55 10.46 -2.44 -6.17
C HIS A 55 10.06 -2.65 -7.63
N ALA A 56 10.74 -3.59 -8.27
CA ALA A 56 10.46 -3.95 -9.65
C ALA A 56 9.05 -4.54 -9.78
N VAL A 57 8.35 -4.12 -10.83
CA VAL A 57 7.06 -4.70 -11.23
C VAL A 57 7.27 -5.84 -12.22
N GLN A 58 6.21 -6.56 -12.55
CA GLN A 58 6.22 -7.63 -13.54
C GLN A 58 6.75 -7.14 -14.90
N ARG A 59 7.44 -8.04 -15.63
CA ARG A 59 7.95 -7.73 -16.96
C ARG A 59 6.83 -7.28 -17.90
N GLY A 60 7.07 -6.19 -18.63
CA GLY A 60 6.12 -5.65 -19.62
C GLY A 60 5.12 -4.64 -19.07
N LEU A 61 5.06 -4.44 -17.75
CA LEU A 61 4.24 -3.40 -17.13
C LEU A 61 5.10 -2.19 -16.71
N LYS A 62 4.51 -1.01 -16.79
CA LYS A 62 5.13 0.23 -16.29
C LYS A 62 4.67 0.47 -14.85
N PRO A 63 5.59 0.94 -13.98
CA PRO A 63 5.22 1.41 -12.65
C PRO A 63 4.12 2.48 -12.74
N MET A 64 3.27 2.51 -11.73
CA MET A 64 2.21 3.49 -11.65
C MET A 64 2.76 4.83 -11.10
N PRO A 65 2.40 5.97 -11.69
CA PRO A 65 2.79 7.27 -11.14
C PRO A 65 2.29 7.43 -9.70
N ASN A 66 3.10 8.10 -8.87
CA ASN A 66 2.77 8.38 -7.46
C ASN A 66 2.51 7.16 -6.54
N VAL A 67 2.82 5.94 -7.00
CA VAL A 67 2.70 4.71 -6.22
C VAL A 67 4.01 3.92 -6.32
N LYS A 68 4.70 3.73 -5.19
CA LYS A 68 5.98 3.01 -5.19
C LYS A 68 5.81 1.51 -5.31
N ASN A 69 4.87 0.95 -4.57
CA ASN A 69 4.66 -0.50 -4.48
C ASN A 69 3.18 -0.85 -4.50
N ILE A 70 2.80 -1.89 -5.23
CA ILE A 70 1.43 -2.41 -5.27
C ILE A 70 1.43 -3.84 -4.74
N ILE A 71 0.63 -4.10 -3.71
CA ILE A 71 0.46 -5.42 -3.10
C ILE A 71 -0.96 -5.89 -3.37
N ALA A 72 -1.10 -6.99 -4.12
CA ALA A 72 -2.39 -7.63 -4.33
C ALA A 72 -2.71 -8.58 -3.16
N VAL A 73 -3.93 -8.49 -2.61
CA VAL A 73 -4.44 -9.46 -1.65
C VAL A 73 -5.51 -10.31 -2.32
N ALA A 74 -5.25 -11.58 -2.45
CA ALA A 74 -6.08 -12.51 -3.23
C ALA A 74 -6.46 -13.76 -2.42
N SER A 75 -7.50 -14.47 -2.87
CA SER A 75 -7.92 -15.75 -2.30
C SER A 75 -8.57 -16.63 -3.36
N GLY A 76 -8.39 -17.95 -3.23
CA GLY A 76 -9.03 -18.92 -4.13
C GLY A 76 -10.53 -19.08 -3.93
N LYS A 77 -11.08 -18.67 -2.77
CA LYS A 77 -12.52 -18.72 -2.45
C LYS A 77 -12.94 -17.55 -1.58
N GLY A 78 -14.25 -17.25 -1.55
CA GLY A 78 -14.83 -16.25 -0.65
C GLY A 78 -14.88 -16.70 0.82
N GLY A 79 -15.02 -15.75 1.73
CA GLY A 79 -15.23 -16.02 3.17
C GLY A 79 -13.98 -16.42 3.95
N VAL A 80 -12.78 -16.32 3.39
CA VAL A 80 -11.51 -16.68 4.07
C VAL A 80 -10.85 -15.51 4.83
N GLY A 81 -11.49 -14.34 4.85
CA GLY A 81 -10.94 -13.15 5.52
C GLY A 81 -9.99 -12.32 4.64
N LYS A 82 -10.07 -12.44 3.31
CA LYS A 82 -9.25 -11.68 2.35
C LYS A 82 -9.31 -10.16 2.61
N SER A 83 -10.50 -9.58 2.58
CA SER A 83 -10.71 -8.14 2.75
C SER A 83 -10.33 -7.66 4.16
N THR A 84 -10.57 -8.49 5.18
CA THR A 84 -10.10 -8.24 6.56
C THR A 84 -8.56 -8.21 6.61
N THR A 85 -7.89 -9.13 5.93
CA THR A 85 -6.42 -9.15 5.83
C THR A 85 -5.92 -7.91 5.09
N ALA A 86 -6.57 -7.52 3.99
CA ALA A 86 -6.19 -6.35 3.19
C ALA A 86 -6.25 -5.06 4.03
N VAL A 87 -7.37 -4.80 4.72
CA VAL A 87 -7.52 -3.58 5.53
C VAL A 87 -6.56 -3.55 6.72
N ASN A 88 -6.35 -4.68 7.40
CA ASN A 88 -5.41 -4.74 8.52
C ASN A 88 -3.96 -4.56 8.07
N LEU A 89 -3.59 -5.09 6.90
CA LEU A 89 -2.28 -4.86 6.31
C LEU A 89 -2.08 -3.36 6.00
N ALA A 90 -3.07 -2.71 5.39
CA ALA A 90 -3.01 -1.28 5.10
C ALA A 90 -2.83 -0.45 6.37
N LEU A 91 -3.64 -0.70 7.40
CA LEU A 91 -3.56 0.01 8.68
C LEU A 91 -2.25 -0.25 9.42
N ALA A 92 -1.72 -1.48 9.37
CA ALA A 92 -0.42 -1.79 9.96
C ALA A 92 0.72 -1.03 9.27
N LEU A 93 0.70 -0.94 7.94
CA LEU A 93 1.69 -0.17 7.18
C LEU A 93 1.61 1.33 7.50
N VAL A 94 0.39 1.89 7.67
CA VAL A 94 0.22 3.29 8.14
C VAL A 94 0.79 3.48 9.53
N ALA A 95 0.52 2.56 10.46
CA ALA A 95 1.05 2.63 11.82
C ALA A 95 2.58 2.62 11.85
N GLU A 96 3.21 1.88 10.93
CA GLU A 96 4.67 1.82 10.74
C GLU A 96 5.23 2.95 9.87
N GLY A 97 4.42 3.97 9.56
CA GLY A 97 4.86 5.23 8.95
C GLY A 97 4.86 5.27 7.43
N ALA A 98 4.20 4.32 6.76
CA ALA A 98 4.00 4.37 5.31
C ALA A 98 2.78 5.20 4.91
N ARG A 99 2.81 5.79 3.71
CA ARG A 99 1.63 6.38 3.05
C ARG A 99 0.95 5.29 2.23
N VAL A 100 -0.30 4.98 2.56
CA VAL A 100 -0.97 3.80 2.06
C VAL A 100 -2.28 4.15 1.36
N GLY A 101 -2.50 3.51 0.20
CA GLY A 101 -3.77 3.49 -0.51
C GLY A 101 -4.41 2.10 -0.44
N MET A 102 -5.74 2.06 -0.59
CA MET A 102 -6.54 0.86 -0.69
C MET A 102 -7.44 0.95 -1.93
N LEU A 103 -7.31 -0.01 -2.84
CA LEU A 103 -8.26 -0.19 -3.94
C LEU A 103 -9.10 -1.45 -3.66
N ASP A 104 -10.39 -1.24 -3.45
CA ASP A 104 -11.37 -2.33 -3.39
C ASP A 104 -11.76 -2.73 -4.81
N ALA A 105 -11.25 -3.86 -5.25
CA ALA A 105 -11.51 -4.44 -6.56
C ALA A 105 -12.59 -5.53 -6.54
N ASP A 106 -13.23 -5.79 -5.39
CA ASP A 106 -14.33 -6.76 -5.27
C ASP A 106 -15.67 -6.11 -5.62
N ILE A 107 -15.99 -6.10 -6.90
CA ILE A 107 -17.21 -5.46 -7.44
C ILE A 107 -18.49 -6.13 -6.94
N TYR A 108 -18.45 -7.42 -6.67
CA TYR A 108 -19.64 -8.16 -6.25
C TYR A 108 -19.95 -8.03 -4.76
N GLY A 109 -18.99 -7.56 -3.96
CA GLY A 109 -19.15 -7.39 -2.53
C GLY A 109 -18.16 -6.35 -1.99
N PRO A 110 -18.24 -5.10 -2.46
CA PRO A 110 -17.33 -4.06 -1.99
C PRO A 110 -17.47 -3.87 -0.48
N SER A 111 -16.40 -4.06 0.26
CA SER A 111 -16.41 -4.08 1.71
C SER A 111 -15.50 -3.04 2.36
N GLN A 112 -14.52 -2.53 1.63
CA GLN A 112 -13.53 -1.62 2.19
C GLN A 112 -14.08 -0.28 2.66
N PRO A 113 -15.06 0.34 1.98
CA PRO A 113 -15.72 1.55 2.49
C PRO A 113 -16.29 1.35 3.90
N THR A 114 -17.02 0.26 4.12
CA THR A 114 -17.60 -0.06 5.42
C THR A 114 -16.54 -0.37 6.46
N MET A 115 -15.50 -1.15 6.11
CA MET A 115 -14.42 -1.51 7.02
C MET A 115 -13.56 -0.31 7.46
N LEU A 116 -13.39 0.67 6.57
CA LEU A 116 -12.68 1.92 6.86
C LEU A 116 -13.57 3.02 7.45
N GLY A 117 -14.88 2.75 7.63
CA GLY A 117 -15.84 3.74 8.14
C GLY A 117 -16.03 4.94 7.22
N ILE A 118 -15.80 4.76 5.92
CA ILE A 118 -15.88 5.83 4.92
C ILE A 118 -17.29 5.88 4.35
N THR A 119 -17.91 7.06 4.36
CA THR A 119 -19.24 7.33 3.80
C THR A 119 -19.17 8.48 2.82
N GLY A 120 -20.14 8.54 1.91
CA GLY A 120 -20.22 9.58 0.88
C GLY A 120 -19.63 9.14 -0.46
N ARG A 121 -19.41 10.10 -1.35
CA ARG A 121 -18.91 9.86 -2.71
C ARG A 121 -17.62 10.61 -2.96
N PRO A 122 -16.67 10.02 -3.70
CA PRO A 122 -15.46 10.70 -4.11
C PRO A 122 -15.80 11.88 -5.06
N GLN A 123 -14.98 12.91 -5.03
CA GLN A 123 -15.13 14.09 -5.85
C GLN A 123 -14.22 14.03 -7.07
N SER A 124 -14.63 14.74 -8.14
CA SER A 124 -13.84 14.92 -9.33
C SER A 124 -14.06 16.35 -9.83
N ASP A 125 -13.01 17.13 -9.93
CA ASP A 125 -13.11 18.53 -10.38
C ASP A 125 -13.28 18.63 -11.90
N ASP A 126 -12.72 17.69 -12.66
CA ASP A 126 -12.72 17.71 -14.13
C ASP A 126 -13.54 16.55 -14.76
N GLY A 127 -14.12 15.70 -13.94
CA GLY A 127 -14.85 14.49 -14.38
C GLY A 127 -13.96 13.38 -14.94
N GLN A 128 -12.64 13.54 -14.94
CA GLN A 128 -11.68 12.55 -15.46
C GLN A 128 -10.84 11.92 -14.35
N ILE A 129 -10.42 12.75 -13.40
CA ILE A 129 -9.59 12.31 -12.26
C ILE A 129 -10.46 12.37 -11.00
N ILE A 130 -10.42 11.32 -10.21
CA ILE A 130 -11.24 11.14 -9.01
C ILE A 130 -10.32 11.20 -7.79
N ASP A 131 -10.61 12.08 -6.85
CA ASP A 131 -9.89 12.13 -5.59
C ASP A 131 -10.25 10.93 -4.71
N PRO A 132 -9.27 10.23 -4.12
CA PRO A 132 -9.55 9.14 -3.21
C PRO A 132 -10.23 9.65 -1.94
N MET A 133 -11.09 8.83 -1.37
CA MET A 133 -11.64 9.06 -0.04
C MET A 133 -10.57 8.74 1.02
N GLU A 134 -10.71 9.30 2.22
CA GLU A 134 -9.75 9.06 3.30
C GLU A 134 -10.44 8.48 4.54
N GLY A 135 -9.81 7.45 5.12
CA GLY A 135 -10.23 6.85 6.38
C GLY A 135 -9.03 6.26 7.12
N HIS A 136 -8.88 6.60 8.40
CA HIS A 136 -7.79 6.12 9.26
C HIS A 136 -6.37 6.30 8.68
N GLY A 137 -6.14 7.37 7.89
CA GLY A 137 -4.86 7.63 7.23
C GLY A 137 -4.60 6.80 5.97
N VAL A 138 -5.61 6.09 5.47
CA VAL A 138 -5.57 5.34 4.22
C VAL A 138 -6.35 6.09 3.15
N GLN A 139 -5.76 6.31 1.97
CA GLN A 139 -6.47 6.77 0.79
C GLN A 139 -7.24 5.59 0.19
N ALA A 140 -8.54 5.69 0.06
CA ALA A 140 -9.37 4.56 -0.38
C ALA A 140 -10.17 4.89 -1.64
N MET A 141 -10.22 3.91 -2.56
CA MET A 141 -11.10 3.92 -3.70
C MET A 141 -11.80 2.57 -3.84
N SER A 142 -13.08 2.59 -4.11
CA SER A 142 -13.90 1.42 -4.33
C SER A 142 -14.94 1.69 -5.39
N ILE A 143 -15.27 0.67 -6.17
CA ILE A 143 -16.44 0.73 -7.05
C ILE A 143 -17.72 0.99 -6.25
N GLY A 144 -17.77 0.54 -4.99
CA GLY A 144 -18.89 0.76 -4.08
C GLY A 144 -19.19 2.23 -3.80
N PHE A 145 -18.24 3.15 -4.01
CA PHE A 145 -18.50 4.60 -3.93
C PHE A 145 -19.21 5.17 -5.15
N LEU A 146 -19.13 4.47 -6.29
CA LEU A 146 -19.62 4.96 -7.60
C LEU A 146 -20.92 4.31 -8.02
N ILE A 147 -21.33 3.22 -7.37
CA ILE A 147 -22.56 2.51 -7.67
C ILE A 147 -23.69 3.05 -6.77
N ASP A 148 -24.83 3.36 -7.37
CA ASP A 148 -26.05 3.59 -6.62
C ASP A 148 -26.62 2.24 -6.16
N GLU A 149 -26.87 2.08 -4.87
CA GLU A 149 -27.46 0.85 -4.29
C GLU A 149 -28.81 0.50 -4.94
N ASP A 150 -29.52 1.49 -5.46
CA ASP A 150 -30.83 1.35 -6.08
C ASP A 150 -30.79 0.99 -7.57
N THR A 151 -29.60 0.93 -8.19
CA THR A 151 -29.47 0.64 -9.63
C THR A 151 -28.82 -0.72 -9.83
N PRO A 152 -29.59 -1.79 -10.10
CA PRO A 152 -29.02 -3.10 -10.39
C PRO A 152 -28.25 -3.07 -11.71
N MET A 153 -26.92 -3.06 -11.65
CA MET A 153 -26.04 -3.19 -12.81
C MET A 153 -25.63 -4.65 -12.98
N VAL A 154 -25.84 -5.17 -14.20
CA VAL A 154 -25.32 -6.50 -14.55
C VAL A 154 -23.87 -6.37 -15.01
N TRP A 155 -22.93 -6.60 -14.11
CA TRP A 155 -21.51 -6.59 -14.40
C TRP A 155 -21.09 -7.84 -15.17
N ARG A 156 -20.60 -7.67 -16.39
CA ARG A 156 -19.96 -8.74 -17.17
C ARG A 156 -18.44 -8.62 -17.06
N GLY A 157 -17.71 -9.73 -17.09
CA GLY A 157 -16.27 -9.80 -16.86
C GLY A 157 -15.43 -8.71 -17.53
N PRO A 158 -15.58 -8.45 -18.85
CA PRO A 158 -14.82 -7.38 -19.52
C PRO A 158 -15.14 -5.97 -19.00
N MET A 159 -16.40 -5.69 -18.61
CA MET A 159 -16.79 -4.40 -18.04
C MET A 159 -16.18 -4.20 -16.66
N VAL A 160 -16.18 -5.24 -15.85
CA VAL A 160 -15.54 -5.26 -14.52
C VAL A 160 -14.06 -4.88 -14.62
N THR A 161 -13.34 -5.54 -15.50
CA THR A 161 -11.91 -5.29 -15.67
C THR A 161 -11.64 -3.86 -16.14
N SER A 162 -12.43 -3.35 -17.08
CA SER A 162 -12.28 -1.98 -17.58
C SER A 162 -12.58 -0.95 -16.49
N ALA A 163 -13.62 -1.16 -15.67
CA ALA A 163 -13.96 -0.26 -14.58
C ALA A 163 -12.85 -0.24 -13.52
N LEU A 164 -12.29 -1.39 -13.15
CA LEU A 164 -11.20 -1.47 -12.19
C LEU A 164 -9.90 -0.85 -12.71
N GLU A 165 -9.59 -1.03 -14.00
CA GLU A 165 -8.46 -0.31 -14.61
C GLU A 165 -8.65 1.22 -14.59
N GLN A 166 -9.87 1.68 -14.86
CA GLN A 166 -10.18 3.10 -14.78
C GLN A 166 -10.02 3.61 -13.35
N LEU A 167 -10.60 2.93 -12.36
CA LEU A 167 -10.44 3.30 -10.96
C LEU A 167 -8.97 3.34 -10.54
N LEU A 168 -8.18 2.35 -10.94
CA LEU A 168 -6.76 2.33 -10.63
C LEU A 168 -6.02 3.53 -11.21
N LYS A 169 -6.29 3.88 -12.48
CA LYS A 169 -5.57 4.91 -13.24
C LYS A 169 -6.13 6.32 -13.07
N GLN A 170 -7.44 6.45 -12.85
CA GLN A 170 -8.12 7.74 -12.73
C GLN A 170 -8.21 8.23 -11.28
N THR A 171 -7.85 7.41 -10.31
CA THR A 171 -7.73 7.88 -8.93
C THR A 171 -6.46 8.70 -8.77
N ASN A 172 -6.61 9.89 -8.21
CA ASN A 172 -5.55 10.83 -7.90
C ASN A 172 -4.78 10.38 -6.64
N TRP A 173 -4.08 9.24 -6.74
CA TRP A 173 -3.26 8.75 -5.64
C TRP A 173 -2.17 9.75 -5.27
N LYS A 174 -2.12 10.15 -4.01
CA LYS A 174 -1.19 11.18 -3.53
C LYS A 174 0.03 10.53 -2.90
N ASP A 175 1.05 10.29 -3.72
CA ASP A 175 2.42 9.95 -3.31
C ASP A 175 2.50 8.74 -2.35
N LEU A 176 1.93 7.62 -2.77
CA LEU A 176 1.83 6.39 -1.98
C LEU A 176 3.14 5.60 -1.93
N ASP A 177 3.46 5.10 -0.74
CA ASP A 177 4.50 4.09 -0.55
C ASP A 177 3.99 2.69 -0.90
N TYR A 178 2.71 2.41 -0.54
CA TYR A 178 2.02 1.15 -0.86
C TYR A 178 0.58 1.40 -1.31
N LEU A 179 0.16 0.69 -2.35
CA LEU A 179 -1.24 0.54 -2.72
C LEU A 179 -1.63 -0.92 -2.49
N ILE A 180 -2.56 -1.16 -1.57
CA ILE A 180 -3.13 -2.48 -1.32
C ILE A 180 -4.33 -2.65 -2.23
N VAL A 181 -4.33 -3.71 -3.04
CA VAL A 181 -5.44 -4.05 -3.94
C VAL A 181 -6.16 -5.27 -3.38
N ASP A 182 -7.37 -5.07 -2.87
CA ASP A 182 -8.25 -6.15 -2.41
C ASP A 182 -8.94 -6.77 -3.63
N MET A 183 -8.40 -7.91 -4.08
CA MET A 183 -8.83 -8.59 -5.31
C MET A 183 -10.20 -9.27 -5.12
N PRO A 184 -11.03 -9.45 -6.17
CA PRO A 184 -12.19 -10.29 -6.06
C PRO A 184 -11.79 -11.75 -5.69
N PRO A 185 -12.65 -12.50 -4.98
CA PRO A 185 -12.36 -13.90 -4.64
C PRO A 185 -12.44 -14.82 -5.86
N GLY A 186 -11.70 -15.93 -5.80
CA GLY A 186 -11.73 -16.98 -6.84
C GLY A 186 -10.50 -17.00 -7.74
N THR A 187 -10.57 -17.80 -8.81
CA THR A 187 -9.47 -18.04 -9.76
C THR A 187 -9.91 -17.84 -11.22
N GLY A 188 -10.95 -17.04 -11.44
CA GLY A 188 -11.54 -16.83 -12.77
C GLY A 188 -10.79 -15.79 -13.62
N ASP A 189 -11.37 -15.50 -14.79
CA ASP A 189 -10.77 -14.61 -15.79
C ASP A 189 -10.53 -13.17 -15.28
N ILE A 190 -11.37 -12.70 -14.36
CA ILE A 190 -11.25 -11.34 -13.79
C ILE A 190 -9.95 -11.24 -12.99
N GLN A 191 -9.67 -12.21 -12.10
CA GLN A 191 -8.45 -12.25 -11.30
C GLN A 191 -7.21 -12.36 -12.19
N LEU A 192 -7.27 -13.24 -13.20
CA LEU A 192 -6.18 -13.40 -14.14
C LEU A 192 -5.91 -12.11 -14.91
N THR A 193 -6.96 -11.48 -15.44
CA THR A 193 -6.82 -10.24 -16.21
C THR A 193 -6.31 -9.09 -15.33
N LEU A 194 -6.82 -8.95 -14.11
CA LEU A 194 -6.31 -7.93 -13.18
C LEU A 194 -4.84 -8.17 -12.82
N SER A 195 -4.46 -9.41 -12.55
CA SER A 195 -3.06 -9.75 -12.24
C SER A 195 -2.09 -9.45 -13.40
N GLN A 196 -2.58 -9.47 -14.64
CA GLN A 196 -1.79 -9.14 -15.84
C GLN A 196 -1.71 -7.62 -16.11
N LYS A 197 -2.68 -6.85 -15.64
CA LYS A 197 -2.81 -5.41 -15.94
C LYS A 197 -2.37 -4.49 -14.81
N VAL A 198 -2.47 -4.94 -13.57
CA VAL A 198 -2.01 -4.20 -12.39
C VAL A 198 -0.51 -4.45 -12.22
N PRO A 199 0.33 -3.39 -12.15
CA PRO A 199 1.78 -3.54 -11.98
C PRO A 199 2.15 -3.93 -10.53
N VAL A 200 1.85 -5.18 -10.16
CA VAL A 200 2.05 -5.71 -8.80
C VAL A 200 3.53 -5.87 -8.50
N THR A 201 3.95 -5.43 -7.32
CA THR A 201 5.29 -5.69 -6.77
C THR A 201 5.32 -6.89 -5.84
N GLY A 202 4.16 -7.28 -5.29
CA GLY A 202 4.01 -8.44 -4.41
C GLY A 202 2.56 -8.88 -4.28
N ALA A 203 2.34 -10.09 -3.79
CA ALA A 203 1.00 -10.63 -3.54
C ALA A 203 0.93 -11.36 -2.20
N VAL A 204 -0.21 -11.25 -1.53
CA VAL A 204 -0.59 -11.99 -0.33
C VAL A 204 -1.75 -12.91 -0.70
N ILE A 205 -1.57 -14.22 -0.51
CA ILE A 205 -2.61 -15.21 -0.79
C ILE A 205 -3.21 -15.66 0.56
N VAL A 206 -4.50 -15.35 0.75
CA VAL A 206 -5.24 -15.74 1.95
C VAL A 206 -5.96 -17.06 1.69
N THR A 207 -5.72 -18.03 2.55
CA THR A 207 -6.30 -19.37 2.47
C THR A 207 -6.70 -19.89 3.84
N THR A 208 -7.62 -20.85 3.86
CA THR A 208 -8.03 -21.62 5.03
C THR A 208 -7.96 -23.10 4.74
#